data_e33951b5af05fc623e123a395e4cbe33
#
_entry.id   e33951b5af05fc623e123a395e4cbe33
#
_cell.length_a   1.000
_cell.length_b   1.000
_cell.length_c   1.000
_cell.angle_alpha   90.00
_cell.angle_beta   90.00
_cell.angle_gamma   90.00
#
_symmetry.space_group_name_H-M   'P 1'
#
loop_
_entity.id
_entity.type
_entity.pdbx_description
1 polymer ?
#
loop_
_entity_poly.entity_id
_entity_poly.type
_entity_poly.pdbx_seq_one_letter_code
_entity_poly.pdbx_strand_id
1 'polypeptide(L)'
;MKITAHMTFFNSIRLRYRFNYINRIIKEICNYPYETDLYIHTNEAFDNKFLIENKKGKIQVITHDFSKNDPYYLAWSCRSLLKQQKDDYDIFIYIEDDMMIPLESLNYWLEHKDILIENKYN
;
A
#
# COMPACT_ATOMS: atom_id res chain seq x y z
N MET A 1 3.42 -10.07 14.13
CA MET A 1 3.99 -9.05 13.23
C MET A 1 2.86 -8.32 12.53
N LYS A 2 2.95 -7.01 12.48
CA LYS A 2 1.91 -6.16 11.91
C LYS A 2 2.47 -5.31 10.77
N ILE A 3 1.77 -5.28 9.64
CA ILE A 3 2.19 -4.62 8.41
C ILE A 3 1.27 -3.44 8.11
N THR A 4 1.85 -2.31 7.72
CA THR A 4 1.13 -1.22 7.07
C THR A 4 1.54 -1.13 5.62
N ALA A 5 0.58 -1.22 4.72
CA ALA A 5 0.78 -1.07 3.29
C ALA A 5 0.14 0.25 2.80
N HIS A 6 0.92 1.05 2.12
CA HIS A 6 0.46 2.31 1.54
C HIS A 6 0.50 2.20 0.03
N MET A 7 -0.65 2.39 -0.60
CA MET A 7 -0.81 2.36 -2.04
C MET A 7 -1.18 3.74 -2.54
N THR A 8 -0.60 4.17 -3.64
CA THR A 8 -1.02 5.36 -4.37
C THR A 8 -1.83 4.96 -5.60
N PHE A 9 -2.98 5.58 -5.76
CA PHE A 9 -3.92 5.33 -6.86
C PHE A 9 -4.45 6.65 -7.41
N PHE A 10 -4.06 6.98 -8.64
CA PHE A 10 -4.62 8.14 -9.34
C PHE A 10 -5.95 7.73 -9.99
N ASN A 11 -7.06 8.18 -9.37
CA ASN A 11 -8.40 7.86 -9.85
C ASN A 11 -8.81 8.77 -11.00
N SER A 12 -9.10 8.18 -12.15
CA SER A 12 -9.73 8.85 -13.27
C SER A 12 -10.70 7.92 -13.98
N ILE A 13 -11.69 8.49 -14.67
CA ILE A 13 -12.68 7.69 -15.43
C ILE A 13 -11.98 6.75 -16.42
N ARG A 14 -10.90 7.20 -17.06
CA ARG A 14 -10.15 6.40 -18.04
C ARG A 14 -9.41 5.23 -17.43
N LEU A 15 -9.15 5.25 -16.10
CA LEU A 15 -8.37 4.26 -15.39
C LEU A 15 -9.20 3.39 -14.45
N ARG A 16 -10.53 3.36 -14.60
CA ARG A 16 -11.41 2.55 -13.75
C ARG A 16 -11.11 1.06 -13.77
N TYR A 17 -10.56 0.54 -14.85
CA TYR A 17 -10.12 -0.86 -14.92
C TYR A 17 -9.04 -1.19 -13.88
N ARG A 18 -8.33 -0.19 -13.35
CA ARG A 18 -7.29 -0.37 -12.33
C ARG A 18 -7.85 -0.84 -10.98
N PHE A 19 -9.15 -0.72 -10.72
CA PHE A 19 -9.76 -1.36 -9.56
C PHE A 19 -9.53 -2.89 -9.56
N ASN A 20 -9.42 -3.52 -10.73
CA ASN A 20 -9.05 -4.92 -10.84
C ASN A 20 -7.64 -5.19 -10.31
N TYR A 21 -6.70 -4.27 -10.53
CA TYR A 21 -5.33 -4.37 -10.00
C TYR A 21 -5.32 -4.20 -8.48
N ILE A 22 -6.04 -3.23 -7.97
CA ILE A 22 -6.16 -3.00 -6.53
C ILE A 22 -6.74 -4.25 -5.84
N ASN A 23 -7.78 -4.84 -6.41
CA ASN A 23 -8.41 -6.04 -5.87
C ASN A 23 -7.46 -7.26 -5.91
N ARG A 24 -6.60 -7.38 -6.90
CA ARG A 24 -5.54 -8.41 -6.92
C ARG A 24 -4.55 -8.20 -5.78
N ILE A 25 -4.18 -6.97 -5.52
CA ILE A 25 -3.27 -6.64 -4.41
C ILE A 25 -3.93 -6.98 -3.07
N ILE A 26 -5.20 -6.63 -2.87
CA ILE A 26 -5.94 -6.98 -1.66
C ILE A 26 -6.02 -8.50 -1.50
N LYS A 27 -6.28 -9.24 -2.57
CA LYS A 27 -6.32 -10.70 -2.56
C LYS A 27 -4.98 -11.29 -2.13
N GLU A 28 -3.87 -10.75 -2.62
CA GLU A 28 -2.53 -11.19 -2.22
C GLU A 28 -2.25 -10.85 -0.74
N ILE A 29 -2.61 -9.67 -0.28
CA ILE A 29 -2.51 -9.29 1.13
C ILE A 29 -3.26 -10.28 2.02
N CYS A 30 -4.42 -10.77 1.58
CA CYS A 30 -5.18 -11.78 2.32
C CYS A 30 -4.45 -13.12 2.45
N ASN A 31 -3.44 -13.39 1.63
CA ASN A 31 -2.57 -14.57 1.75
C ASN A 31 -1.45 -14.39 2.77
N TYR A 32 -1.16 -13.17 3.21
CA TYR A 32 -0.13 -12.93 4.21
C TYR A 32 -0.55 -13.55 5.55
N PRO A 33 0.37 -14.19 6.28
CA PRO A 33 0.09 -14.72 7.62
C PRO A 33 0.07 -13.63 8.70
N TYR A 34 0.19 -12.35 8.33
CA TYR A 34 0.32 -11.21 9.23
C TYR A 34 -0.88 -10.29 9.12
N GLU A 35 -1.24 -9.64 10.24
CA GLU A 35 -2.18 -8.53 10.21
C GLU A 35 -1.62 -7.42 9.30
N THR A 36 -2.42 -7.01 8.31
CA THR A 36 -1.97 -6.07 7.29
C THR A 36 -3.06 -5.04 7.01
N ASP A 37 -2.81 -3.81 7.40
CA ASP A 37 -3.67 -2.68 7.10
C ASP A 37 -3.26 -2.04 5.77
N LEU A 38 -4.24 -1.71 4.92
CA LEU A 38 -4.03 -1.09 3.62
C LEU A 38 -4.59 0.34 3.63
N TYR A 39 -3.74 1.29 3.30
CA TYR A 39 -4.09 2.70 3.11
C TYR A 39 -3.96 3.05 1.63
N ILE A 40 -5.07 3.47 1.01
CA ILE A 40 -5.09 3.85 -0.40
C ILE A 40 -5.14 5.38 -0.48
N HIS A 41 -4.07 5.97 -0.96
CA HIS A 41 -3.95 7.41 -1.18
C HIS A 41 -4.39 7.73 -2.60
N THR A 42 -5.37 8.59 -2.75
CA THR A 42 -5.97 8.91 -4.04
C THR A 42 -6.26 10.41 -4.16
N ASN A 43 -6.48 10.87 -5.38
CA ASN A 43 -6.85 12.25 -5.70
C ASN A 43 -8.36 12.48 -5.61
N GLU A 44 -9.17 11.43 -5.75
CA GLU A 44 -10.63 11.51 -5.78
C GLU A 44 -11.24 10.31 -5.07
N ALA A 45 -12.15 10.57 -4.16
CA ALA A 45 -12.83 9.51 -3.40
C ALA A 45 -13.63 8.57 -4.32
N PHE A 46 -13.72 7.33 -3.93
CA PHE A 46 -14.52 6.33 -4.60
C PHE A 46 -15.27 5.46 -3.59
N ASP A 47 -16.32 4.77 -4.06
CA ASP A 47 -17.13 3.90 -3.22
C ASP A 47 -16.38 2.59 -2.93
N ASN A 48 -16.34 2.21 -1.64
CA ASN A 48 -15.72 0.96 -1.19
C ASN A 48 -16.32 -0.30 -1.83
N LYS A 49 -17.52 -0.21 -2.44
CA LYS A 49 -18.12 -1.33 -3.18
C LYS A 49 -17.25 -1.82 -4.35
N PHE A 50 -16.33 -0.99 -4.85
CA PHE A 50 -15.39 -1.40 -5.89
C PHE A 50 -14.25 -2.27 -5.38
N LEU A 51 -14.08 -2.37 -4.06
CA LEU A 51 -13.01 -3.11 -3.41
C LEU A 51 -13.55 -4.40 -2.78
N ILE A 52 -12.75 -5.46 -2.87
CA ILE A 52 -12.99 -6.67 -2.08
C ILE A 52 -12.60 -6.43 -0.61
N GLU A 53 -13.08 -7.28 0.28
CA GLU A 53 -12.75 -7.21 1.70
C GLU A 53 -11.28 -7.57 1.95
N ASN A 54 -10.59 -6.79 2.79
CA ASN A 54 -9.30 -7.16 3.34
C ASN A 54 -9.52 -7.95 4.64
N LYS A 55 -9.38 -9.27 4.57
CA LYS A 55 -9.58 -10.17 5.73
C LYS A 55 -8.42 -10.14 6.74
N LYS A 56 -7.33 -9.45 6.43
CA LYS A 56 -6.13 -9.37 7.28
C LYS A 56 -6.03 -8.08 8.08
N GLY A 57 -6.88 -7.12 7.80
CA GLY A 57 -6.87 -5.83 8.48
C GLY A 57 -7.90 -4.90 7.88
N LYS A 58 -7.68 -3.61 8.07
CA LYS A 58 -8.57 -2.57 7.53
C LYS A 58 -8.10 -2.08 6.16
N ILE A 59 -9.03 -1.49 5.42
CA ILE A 59 -8.75 -0.64 4.26
C ILE A 59 -9.23 0.77 4.61
N GLN A 60 -8.36 1.74 4.41
CA GLN A 60 -8.72 3.15 4.53
C GLN A 60 -8.35 3.89 3.26
N VAL A 61 -9.32 4.58 2.66
CA VAL A 61 -9.11 5.43 1.49
C VAL A 61 -8.90 6.86 1.98
N ILE A 62 -7.79 7.46 1.57
CA ILE A 62 -7.40 8.82 1.95
C ILE A 62 -7.32 9.67 0.69
N THR A 63 -8.15 10.71 0.63
CA THR A 63 -8.19 11.63 -0.50
C THR A 63 -7.26 12.80 -0.24
N HIS A 64 -6.45 13.15 -1.24
CA HIS A 64 -5.55 14.29 -1.23
C HIS A 64 -5.96 15.29 -2.31
N ASP A 65 -5.90 16.58 -1.99
CA ASP A 65 -6.22 17.66 -2.93
C ASP A 65 -4.97 18.04 -3.73
N PHE A 66 -5.04 17.88 -5.05
CA PHE A 66 -3.99 18.25 -6.01
C PHE A 66 -4.35 19.44 -6.88
N SER A 67 -5.39 20.21 -6.54
CA SER A 67 -5.87 21.35 -7.34
C SER A 67 -4.78 22.39 -7.63
N LYS A 68 -3.74 22.45 -6.79
CA LYS A 68 -2.62 23.40 -6.90
C LYS A 68 -1.27 22.73 -7.15
N ASN A 69 -1.22 21.38 -7.24
CA ASN A 69 0.01 20.61 -7.31
C ASN A 69 -0.02 19.64 -8.49
N ASP A 70 1.16 19.26 -8.94
CA ASP A 70 1.33 18.22 -9.94
C ASP A 70 0.81 16.87 -9.38
N PRO A 71 0.02 16.09 -10.15
CA PRO A 71 -0.45 14.76 -9.76
C PRO A 71 0.67 13.80 -9.32
N TYR A 72 1.89 13.98 -9.77
CA TYR A 72 3.05 13.19 -9.33
C TYR A 72 3.35 13.31 -7.84
N TYR A 73 2.90 14.36 -7.17
CA TYR A 73 3.02 14.49 -5.72
C TYR A 73 2.20 13.46 -4.94
N LEU A 74 1.29 12.73 -5.60
CA LEU A 74 0.54 11.65 -4.95
C LEU A 74 1.49 10.60 -4.34
N ALA A 75 2.58 10.26 -5.02
CA ALA A 75 3.57 9.32 -4.53
C ALA A 75 4.21 9.74 -3.19
N TRP A 76 4.19 11.03 -2.86
CA TRP A 76 4.74 11.57 -1.63
C TRP A 76 3.73 11.71 -0.50
N SER A 77 2.45 11.60 -0.82
CA SER A 77 1.35 11.90 0.09
C SER A 77 1.27 10.97 1.31
N CYS A 78 1.83 9.77 1.21
CA CYS A 78 1.81 8.79 2.30
C CYS A 78 2.89 9.02 3.38
N ARG A 79 3.89 9.86 3.12
CA ARG A 79 5.07 10.00 3.99
C ARG A 79 4.75 10.43 5.41
N SER A 80 3.86 11.40 5.59
CA SER A 80 3.50 11.90 6.91
C SER A 80 2.82 10.82 7.74
N LEU A 81 1.92 10.04 7.14
CA LEU A 81 1.24 8.95 7.82
C LEU A 81 2.19 7.80 8.14
N LEU A 82 3.09 7.44 7.24
CA LEU A 82 4.15 6.45 7.49
C LEU A 82 4.99 6.84 8.69
N LYS A 83 5.37 8.11 8.78
CA LYS A 83 6.14 8.64 9.92
C LYS A 83 5.35 8.55 11.23
N GLN A 84 4.05 8.84 11.21
CA GLN A 84 3.19 8.72 12.39
C GLN A 84 3.05 7.27 12.85
N GLN A 85 3.09 6.32 11.93
CA GLN A 85 2.89 4.90 12.18
C GLN A 85 4.16 4.15 12.59
N LYS A 86 5.31 4.81 12.66
CA LYS A 86 6.62 4.16 12.84
C LYS A 86 6.71 3.22 14.04
N ASP A 87 5.95 3.48 15.09
CA ASP A 87 5.98 2.70 16.33
C ASP A 87 4.80 1.70 16.43
N ASP A 88 3.85 1.75 15.48
CA ASP A 88 2.63 0.95 15.50
C ASP A 88 2.72 -0.31 14.62
N TYR A 89 3.69 -0.37 13.71
CA TYR A 89 3.85 -1.44 12.74
C TYR A 89 5.30 -1.91 12.67
N ASP A 90 5.47 -3.17 12.29
CA ASP A 90 6.79 -3.81 12.16
C ASP A 90 7.35 -3.69 10.74
N ILE A 91 6.47 -3.70 9.74
CA ILE A 91 6.82 -3.64 8.32
C ILE A 91 6.03 -2.54 7.64
N PHE A 92 6.72 -1.79 6.79
CA PHE A 92 6.16 -0.70 6.00
C PHE A 92 6.32 -1.02 4.52
N ILE A 93 5.20 -1.09 3.79
CA ILE A 93 5.17 -1.36 2.36
C ILE A 93 4.65 -0.12 1.65
N TYR A 94 5.37 0.33 0.62
CA TYR A 94 4.89 1.32 -0.32
C TYR A 94 4.78 0.71 -1.72
N ILE A 95 3.63 0.85 -2.34
CA ILE A 95 3.36 0.35 -3.69
C ILE A 95 2.51 1.33 -4.47
N GLU A 96 2.53 1.19 -5.78
CA GLU A 96 1.55 1.81 -6.67
C GLU A 96 0.44 0.79 -6.98
N ASP A 97 -0.66 1.25 -7.55
CA ASP A 97 -1.85 0.42 -7.79
C ASP A 97 -1.64 -0.71 -8.83
N ASP A 98 -0.55 -0.68 -9.57
CA ASP A 98 -0.14 -1.71 -10.54
C ASP A 98 1.04 -2.57 -10.05
N MET A 99 1.43 -2.43 -8.79
CA MET A 99 2.52 -3.18 -8.16
C MET A 99 1.97 -4.14 -7.11
N MET A 100 2.42 -5.37 -7.13
CA MET A 100 2.05 -6.38 -6.14
C MET A 100 3.29 -7.01 -5.55
N ILE A 101 3.29 -7.21 -4.22
CA ILE A 101 4.34 -7.96 -3.53
C ILE A 101 3.76 -9.33 -3.16
N PRO A 102 4.12 -10.40 -3.90
CA PRO A 102 3.69 -11.75 -3.53
C PRO A 102 4.22 -12.16 -2.16
N LEU A 103 3.49 -13.03 -1.47
CA LEU A 103 3.92 -13.58 -0.18
C LEU A 103 5.33 -14.18 -0.25
N GLU A 104 5.65 -14.85 -1.35
CA GLU A 104 6.99 -15.41 -1.58
C GLU A 104 8.08 -14.33 -1.53
N SER A 105 7.85 -13.19 -2.18
CA SER A 105 8.80 -12.07 -2.17
C SER A 105 8.92 -11.44 -0.78
N LEU A 106 7.82 -11.31 -0.06
CA LEU A 106 7.83 -10.82 1.32
C LEU A 106 8.65 -11.74 2.22
N ASN A 107 8.44 -13.05 2.12
CA ASN A 107 9.18 -14.04 2.91
C ASN A 107 10.68 -14.01 2.59
N TYR A 108 11.02 -13.91 1.30
CA TYR A 108 12.43 -13.78 0.88
C TYR A 108 13.08 -12.54 1.49
N TRP A 109 12.40 -11.40 1.45
CA TRP A 109 12.90 -10.17 2.06
C TRP A 109 13.09 -10.32 3.57
N LEU A 110 12.12 -10.93 4.27
CA LEU A 110 12.21 -11.17 5.72
C LEU A 110 13.39 -12.06 6.11
N GLU A 111 13.71 -13.07 5.30
CA GLU A 111 14.86 -13.95 5.54
C GLU A 111 16.21 -13.24 5.35
N HIS A 112 16.27 -12.27 4.43
CA HIS A 112 17.54 -11.70 3.97
C HIS A 112 17.79 -10.26 4.43
N LYS A 113 16.78 -9.58 4.99
CA LYS A 113 16.91 -8.18 5.41
C LYS A 113 18.06 -7.92 6.38
N ASP A 114 18.28 -8.83 7.31
CA ASP A 114 19.33 -8.68 8.32
C ASP A 114 20.73 -8.80 7.70
N ILE A 115 20.89 -9.68 6.73
CA ILE A 115 22.13 -9.80 5.94
C ILE A 115 22.41 -8.50 5.19
N LEU A 116 21.39 -7.90 4.59
CA LEU A 116 21.54 -6.62 3.89
C LEU A 116 21.95 -5.49 4.83
N ILE A 117 21.36 -5.43 6.01
CA ILE A 117 21.68 -4.45 7.02
C ILE A 117 23.11 -4.62 7.52
N GLU A 118 23.53 -5.87 7.85
CA GLU A 118 24.88 -6.20 8.32
C GLU A 118 25.96 -5.83 7.30
N ASN A 119 25.68 -6.01 6.01
CA ASN A 119 26.58 -5.68 4.91
C ASN A 119 26.43 -4.23 4.41
N LYS A 120 25.63 -3.41 5.06
CA LYS A 120 25.38 -2.00 4.72
C LYS A 120 24.80 -1.77 3.33
N TYR A 121 24.04 -2.72 2.81
CA TYR A 121 23.23 -2.53 1.62
C TYR A 121 21.91 -1.86 1.98
N ASN A 122 21.51 -0.88 1.21
CA ASN A 122 20.27 -0.15 1.42
C ASN A 122 19.19 -0.61 0.44
#